data_9e4c5e931b85647bf75a0b51a3af2179
#
_entry.id   9e4c5e931b85647bf75a0b51a3af2179
#
_cell.length_a   1.000
_cell.length_b   1.000
_cell.length_c   1.000
_cell.angle_alpha   90.00
_cell.angle_beta   90.00
_cell.angle_gamma   90.00
#
_symmetry.space_group_name_H-M   'P 1'
#
loop_
_entity.id
_entity.type
_entity.pdbx_description
1 polymer ?
#
loop_
_entity_poly.entity_id
_entity_poly.type
_entity_poly.pdbx_seq_one_letter_code
_entity_poly.pdbx_strand_id
1 'polypeptide(L)'
;MTGIFISSGMTMLHWLNTHIGTDWATYQGLGISIIGLGITVFAAPKIIKKYKLRQTNKNNNGNINQAGRDLNITTINHISHAKTESGIEEKKKAHDLKIIEEILTLLPYETILYEAEQSYLVGMTYQFASNLDESRKYTDTKYRLYNSAVNEVKDNFINAITAFYNSLTPFLTVDHPQREPLRLDLPYDWRDNPKSEKIYRKYQSEMRETSAVMIENYKLFIKTIKENEFITDTI
;
A
#
# COMPACT_ATOMS: atom_id res chain seq x y z
N MET A 1 4.19 -28.32 -29.97
CA MET A 1 2.91 -28.16 -29.20
C MET A 1 2.55 -26.69 -28.93
N THR A 2 2.93 -25.77 -29.82
CA THR A 2 2.74 -24.30 -29.63
C THR A 2 1.59 -23.69 -30.43
N GLY A 3 0.93 -24.48 -31.30
CA GLY A 3 -0.11 -23.95 -32.19
C GLY A 3 -1.53 -23.87 -31.64
N ILE A 4 -1.84 -24.58 -30.55
CA ILE A 4 -3.22 -24.66 -30.01
C ILE A 4 -3.61 -23.46 -29.14
N PHE A 5 -2.63 -22.80 -28.48
CA PHE A 5 -2.89 -21.65 -27.62
C PHE A 5 -3.19 -20.33 -28.33
N ILE A 6 -2.68 -20.17 -29.56
CA ILE A 6 -2.92 -18.94 -30.37
C ILE A 6 -4.35 -18.94 -30.96
N SER A 7 -4.87 -20.09 -31.30
CA SER A 7 -6.22 -20.22 -31.90
C SER A 7 -7.33 -19.92 -30.88
N SER A 8 -7.17 -20.35 -29.62
CA SER A 8 -8.19 -20.11 -28.57
C SER A 8 -8.24 -18.65 -28.11
N GLY A 9 -7.10 -17.95 -28.08
CA GLY A 9 -7.05 -16.52 -27.77
C GLY A 9 -7.71 -15.64 -28.82
N MET A 10 -7.52 -15.96 -30.07
CA MET A 10 -8.11 -15.21 -31.17
C MET A 10 -9.65 -15.36 -31.25
N THR A 11 -10.18 -16.53 -30.96
CA THR A 11 -11.64 -16.76 -30.93
C THR A 11 -12.30 -16.05 -29.76
N MET A 12 -11.66 -15.99 -28.62
CA MET A 12 -12.15 -15.26 -27.42
C MET A 12 -12.16 -13.75 -27.66
N LEU A 13 -11.12 -13.19 -28.23
CA LEU A 13 -11.04 -11.77 -28.61
C LEU A 13 -12.10 -11.39 -29.66
N HIS A 14 -12.33 -12.22 -30.64
CA HIS A 14 -13.39 -11.97 -31.65
C HIS A 14 -14.78 -12.00 -31.00
N TRP A 15 -15.04 -12.96 -30.14
CA TRP A 15 -16.30 -13.04 -29.39
C TRP A 15 -16.52 -11.80 -28.50
N LEU A 16 -15.50 -11.36 -27.75
CA LEU A 16 -15.53 -10.15 -26.90
C LEU A 16 -15.82 -8.90 -27.76
N ASN A 17 -15.13 -8.72 -28.88
CA ASN A 17 -15.34 -7.57 -29.76
C ASN A 17 -16.77 -7.50 -30.34
N THR A 18 -17.35 -8.65 -30.62
CA THR A 18 -18.72 -8.76 -31.21
C THR A 18 -19.80 -8.49 -30.14
N HIS A 19 -19.56 -8.84 -28.87
CA HIS A 19 -20.58 -8.78 -27.82
C HIS A 19 -20.46 -7.56 -26.88
N ILE A 20 -19.28 -6.96 -26.76
CA ILE A 20 -19.01 -5.87 -25.84
C ILE A 20 -18.73 -4.53 -26.57
N GLY A 21 -18.38 -4.55 -27.84
CA GLY A 21 -18.24 -3.36 -28.68
C GLY A 21 -17.11 -2.40 -28.23
N THR A 22 -16.03 -2.94 -27.71
CA THR A 22 -14.87 -2.17 -27.20
C THR A 22 -13.70 -2.21 -28.19
N ASP A 23 -12.90 -1.15 -28.21
CA ASP A 23 -11.71 -1.01 -29.06
C ASP A 23 -10.59 -1.98 -28.69
N TRP A 24 -9.79 -2.37 -29.71
CA TRP A 24 -8.61 -3.23 -29.61
C TRP A 24 -7.61 -2.78 -28.49
N ALA A 25 -7.45 -1.47 -28.30
CA ALA A 25 -6.60 -0.91 -27.25
C ALA A 25 -7.05 -1.29 -25.81
N THR A 26 -8.35 -1.44 -25.59
CA THR A 26 -8.94 -1.86 -24.31
C THR A 26 -8.62 -3.32 -23.99
N TYR A 27 -8.56 -4.18 -25.02
CA TYR A 27 -8.20 -5.60 -24.87
C TYR A 27 -6.72 -5.81 -24.57
N GLN A 28 -5.85 -4.97 -25.12
CA GLN A 28 -4.41 -5.02 -24.77
C GLN A 28 -4.19 -4.72 -23.29
N GLY A 29 -4.88 -3.71 -22.72
CA GLY A 29 -4.83 -3.40 -21.30
C GLY A 29 -5.34 -4.53 -20.40
N LEU A 30 -6.48 -5.14 -20.76
CA LEU A 30 -7.07 -6.28 -20.05
C LEU A 30 -6.20 -7.55 -20.13
N GLY A 31 -5.60 -7.83 -21.30
CA GLY A 31 -4.72 -8.98 -21.51
C GLY A 31 -3.47 -8.93 -20.62
N ILE A 32 -2.85 -7.75 -20.49
CA ILE A 32 -1.68 -7.54 -19.64
C ILE A 32 -2.06 -7.71 -18.14
N SER A 33 -3.22 -7.23 -17.74
CA SER A 33 -3.71 -7.36 -16.35
C SER A 33 -3.99 -8.83 -15.98
N ILE A 34 -4.54 -9.63 -16.87
CA ILE A 34 -4.81 -11.06 -16.62
C ILE A 34 -3.51 -11.87 -16.55
N ILE A 35 -2.51 -11.53 -17.36
CA ILE A 35 -1.18 -12.16 -17.32
C ILE A 35 -0.46 -11.78 -16.02
N GLY A 36 -0.56 -10.52 -15.58
CA GLY A 36 0.01 -10.04 -14.32
C GLY A 36 -0.58 -10.77 -13.12
N LEU A 37 -1.90 -10.95 -13.07
CA LEU A 37 -2.60 -11.70 -12.01
C LEU A 37 -2.25 -13.20 -12.03
N GLY A 38 -2.11 -13.81 -13.21
CA GLY A 38 -1.71 -15.21 -13.34
C GLY A 38 -0.31 -15.49 -12.79
N ILE A 39 0.64 -14.59 -13.03
CA ILE A 39 2.02 -14.72 -12.54
C ILE A 39 2.10 -14.59 -11.02
N THR A 40 1.33 -13.68 -10.40
CA THR A 40 1.30 -13.50 -8.94
C THR A 40 0.69 -14.70 -8.22
N VAL A 41 -0.36 -15.32 -8.76
CA VAL A 41 -1.02 -16.48 -8.13
C VAL A 41 -0.18 -17.76 -8.25
N PHE A 42 0.56 -17.95 -9.36
CA PHE A 42 1.36 -19.18 -9.58
C PHE A 42 2.81 -19.09 -9.07
N ALA A 43 3.36 -17.89 -8.88
CA ALA A 43 4.74 -17.73 -8.38
C ALA A 43 4.85 -17.73 -6.84
N ALA A 44 3.80 -17.33 -6.13
CA ALA A 44 3.82 -17.21 -4.67
C ALA A 44 4.09 -18.53 -3.89
N PRO A 45 3.59 -19.72 -4.26
CA PRO A 45 3.79 -20.92 -3.45
C PRO A 45 5.17 -21.57 -3.59
N LYS A 46 6.01 -21.20 -4.57
CA LYS A 46 7.34 -21.83 -4.77
C LYS A 46 8.49 -21.16 -4.02
N ILE A 47 8.31 -19.93 -3.56
CA ILE A 47 9.41 -19.17 -2.90
C ILE A 47 9.50 -19.49 -1.40
N ILE A 48 8.41 -19.93 -0.76
CA ILE A 48 8.36 -20.15 0.70
C ILE A 48 9.07 -21.45 1.15
N LYS A 49 9.43 -22.37 0.24
CA LYS A 49 10.00 -23.68 0.61
C LYS A 49 11.54 -23.73 0.75
N LYS A 50 12.30 -22.65 0.57
CA LYS A 50 13.76 -22.73 0.46
C LYS A 50 14.57 -22.18 1.64
N TYR A 51 13.95 -21.70 2.71
CA TYR A 51 14.69 -21.27 3.90
C TYR A 51 14.34 -22.07 5.16
N LYS A 52 14.49 -23.40 5.08
CA LYS A 52 14.66 -24.21 6.29
C LYS A 52 16.16 -24.22 6.62
N LEU A 53 16.59 -23.30 7.46
CA LEU A 53 17.92 -23.31 8.06
C LEU A 53 18.10 -24.62 8.83
N ARG A 54 18.96 -25.46 8.32
CA ARG A 54 19.44 -26.68 8.97
C ARG A 54 20.37 -26.23 10.10
N GLN A 55 19.85 -26.10 11.31
CA GLN A 55 20.68 -26.14 12.51
C GLN A 55 21.14 -27.60 12.70
N THR A 56 22.33 -27.89 12.30
CA THR A 56 23.03 -29.13 12.66
C THR A 56 23.56 -28.96 14.08
N ASN A 57 22.86 -29.53 15.03
CA ASN A 57 23.37 -29.75 16.38
C ASN A 57 24.52 -30.79 16.27
N LYS A 58 25.76 -30.35 16.35
CA LYS A 58 26.90 -31.23 16.57
C LYS A 58 26.99 -31.53 18.06
N ASN A 59 26.49 -32.70 18.45
CA ASN A 59 26.76 -33.27 19.76
C ASN A 59 28.25 -33.52 19.88
N ASN A 60 28.93 -32.70 20.66
CA ASN A 60 30.27 -33.03 21.19
C ASN A 60 30.06 -33.62 22.59
N ASN A 61 30.10 -34.96 22.67
CA ASN A 61 30.34 -35.68 23.93
C ASN A 61 31.79 -35.43 24.34
N GLY A 62 32.00 -34.51 25.25
CA GLY A 62 33.26 -34.34 25.96
C GLY A 62 32.97 -34.30 27.45
N ASN A 63 33.18 -35.44 28.14
CA ASN A 63 33.25 -35.53 29.59
C ASN A 63 34.37 -34.66 30.11
N ILE A 64 34.09 -33.56 30.79
CA ILE A 64 35.08 -32.89 31.64
C ILE A 64 34.37 -32.56 32.97
N ASN A 65 34.77 -33.33 34.00
CA ASN A 65 34.50 -33.05 35.39
C ASN A 65 35.20 -31.74 35.79
N GLN A 66 34.46 -30.64 35.88
CA GLN A 66 34.84 -29.47 36.66
C GLN A 66 33.59 -28.94 37.38
N ALA A 67 33.30 -29.58 38.52
CA ALA A 67 32.39 -29.03 39.49
C ALA A 67 33.02 -27.77 40.13
N GLY A 68 32.43 -26.60 39.97
CA GLY A 68 32.68 -25.51 40.87
C GLY A 68 32.90 -24.11 40.30
N ARG A 69 32.93 -23.90 38.93
CA ARG A 69 33.13 -22.54 38.39
C ARG A 69 32.16 -22.06 37.32
N ASP A 70 31.25 -22.90 36.82
CA ASP A 70 30.46 -22.56 35.63
C ASP A 70 29.08 -21.93 35.92
N LEU A 71 28.66 -21.84 37.18
CA LEU A 71 27.32 -21.28 37.50
C LEU A 71 27.20 -19.76 37.31
N ASN A 72 28.33 -19.01 37.28
CA ASN A 72 28.27 -17.56 37.14
C ASN A 72 28.36 -17.07 35.66
N ILE A 73 28.96 -17.86 34.77
CA ILE A 73 29.17 -17.43 33.38
C ILE A 73 27.90 -17.60 32.54
N THR A 74 27.12 -18.64 32.78
CA THR A 74 25.88 -18.92 32.04
C THR A 74 24.81 -17.87 32.35
N THR A 75 24.71 -17.42 33.60
CA THR A 75 23.75 -16.39 34.00
C THR A 75 24.09 -15.01 33.42
N ILE A 76 25.39 -14.66 33.34
CA ILE A 76 25.85 -13.39 32.78
C ILE A 76 25.61 -13.34 31.26
N ASN A 77 25.83 -14.43 30.55
CA ASN A 77 25.58 -14.50 29.12
C ASN A 77 24.09 -14.43 28.76
N HIS A 78 23.21 -15.07 29.55
CA HIS A 78 21.77 -14.94 29.34
C HIS A 78 21.26 -13.53 29.62
N ILE A 79 21.77 -12.85 30.65
CA ILE A 79 21.37 -11.47 30.97
C ILE A 79 21.90 -10.49 29.92
N SER A 80 23.10 -10.68 29.38
CA SER A 80 23.67 -9.84 28.33
C SER A 80 22.93 -10.01 27.00
N HIS A 81 22.57 -11.24 26.62
CA HIS A 81 21.79 -11.49 25.38
C HIS A 81 20.37 -10.93 25.49
N ALA A 82 19.65 -11.17 26.58
CA ALA A 82 18.32 -10.61 26.80
C ALA A 82 18.31 -9.08 26.78
N LYS A 83 19.32 -8.44 27.38
CA LYS A 83 19.45 -6.97 27.39
C LYS A 83 19.83 -6.41 26.02
N THR A 84 20.55 -7.15 25.20
CA THR A 84 20.91 -6.76 23.82
C THR A 84 19.72 -6.93 22.88
N GLU A 85 18.93 -7.99 23.04
CA GLU A 85 17.72 -8.22 22.22
C GLU A 85 16.64 -7.18 22.51
N SER A 86 16.37 -6.84 23.78
CA SER A 86 15.42 -5.79 24.13
C SER A 86 15.81 -4.43 23.56
N GLY A 87 17.10 -4.09 23.56
CA GLY A 87 17.59 -2.84 22.98
C GLY A 87 17.49 -2.78 21.45
N ILE A 88 17.51 -3.91 20.76
CA ILE A 88 17.30 -3.98 19.31
C ILE A 88 15.81 -3.80 18.99
N GLU A 89 14.92 -4.47 19.72
CA GLU A 89 13.48 -4.35 19.53
C GLU A 89 12.98 -2.93 19.81
N GLU A 90 13.49 -2.27 20.84
CA GLU A 90 13.20 -0.86 21.13
C GLU A 90 13.61 0.06 19.96
N LYS A 91 14.79 -0.17 19.38
CA LYS A 91 15.26 0.62 18.22
C LYS A 91 14.40 0.39 16.98
N LYS A 92 13.96 -0.85 16.72
CA LYS A 92 13.02 -1.16 15.63
C LYS A 92 11.69 -0.45 15.83
N LYS A 93 11.12 -0.53 17.04
CA LYS A 93 9.86 0.12 17.39
C LYS A 93 9.96 1.65 17.24
N ALA A 94 11.07 2.25 17.69
CA ALA A 94 11.32 3.69 17.54
C ALA A 94 11.47 4.11 16.07
N HIS A 95 12.13 3.29 15.24
CA HIS A 95 12.22 3.53 13.80
C HIS A 95 10.83 3.50 13.14
N ASP A 96 10.04 2.48 13.45
CA ASP A 96 8.71 2.31 12.89
C ASP A 96 7.78 3.46 13.31
N LEU A 97 7.82 3.83 14.60
CA LEU A 97 7.04 4.94 15.14
C LEU A 97 7.35 6.25 14.41
N LYS A 98 8.62 6.54 14.17
CA LYS A 98 9.03 7.74 13.43
C LYS A 98 8.39 7.81 12.04
N ILE A 99 8.41 6.71 11.26
CA ILE A 99 7.81 6.66 9.93
C ILE A 99 6.29 6.80 10.01
N ILE A 100 5.66 6.14 10.98
CA ILE A 100 4.22 6.25 11.23
C ILE A 100 3.84 7.71 11.51
N GLU A 101 4.56 8.40 12.38
CA GLU A 101 4.32 9.80 12.73
C GLU A 101 4.52 10.73 11.53
N GLU A 102 5.54 10.49 10.70
CA GLU A 102 5.75 11.25 9.45
C GLU A 102 4.53 11.12 8.53
N ILE A 103 3.98 9.89 8.35
CA ILE A 103 2.78 9.65 7.53
C ILE A 103 1.57 10.35 8.13
N LEU A 104 1.33 10.21 9.43
CA LEU A 104 0.16 10.79 10.10
C LEU A 104 0.21 12.32 10.17
N THR A 105 1.41 12.90 10.25
CA THR A 105 1.60 14.35 10.19
C THR A 105 1.33 14.88 8.79
N LEU A 106 1.78 14.17 7.75
CA LEU A 106 1.54 14.56 6.36
C LEU A 106 0.05 14.41 5.99
N LEU A 107 -0.61 13.40 6.54
CA LEU A 107 -1.98 13.00 6.24
C LEU A 107 -2.81 12.89 7.55
N PRO A 108 -3.18 14.03 8.17
CA PRO A 108 -3.95 14.04 9.41
C PRO A 108 -5.32 13.38 9.23
N TYR A 109 -5.77 12.67 10.27
CA TYR A 109 -7.00 11.86 10.23
C TYR A 109 -8.23 12.64 9.75
N GLU A 110 -8.50 13.76 10.38
CA GLU A 110 -9.67 14.60 10.06
C GLU A 110 -9.60 15.16 8.64
N THR A 111 -8.39 15.54 8.19
CA THR A 111 -8.16 16.08 6.84
C THR A 111 -8.44 15.02 5.78
N ILE A 112 -7.93 13.80 5.96
CA ILE A 112 -8.20 12.70 5.01
C ILE A 112 -9.68 12.42 4.91
N LEU A 113 -10.37 12.27 6.05
CA LEU A 113 -11.79 11.95 6.03
C LEU A 113 -12.59 13.05 5.32
N TYR A 114 -12.36 14.30 5.68
CA TYR A 114 -13.10 15.42 5.12
C TYR A 114 -12.82 15.64 3.63
N GLU A 115 -11.54 15.79 3.26
CA GLU A 115 -11.14 16.15 1.89
C GLU A 115 -11.41 15.00 0.91
N ALA A 116 -11.10 13.73 1.30
CA ALA A 116 -11.32 12.60 0.41
C ALA A 116 -12.81 12.27 0.23
N GLU A 117 -13.63 12.35 1.28
CA GLU A 117 -15.06 12.04 1.22
C GLU A 117 -15.83 13.06 0.37
N GLN A 118 -15.41 14.32 0.38
CA GLN A 118 -16.09 15.39 -0.38
C GLN A 118 -15.50 15.60 -1.77
N SER A 119 -14.36 15.03 -2.08
CA SER A 119 -13.58 15.31 -3.28
C SER A 119 -14.35 15.16 -4.59
N TYR A 120 -15.13 14.08 -4.73
CA TYR A 120 -15.92 13.81 -5.95
C TYR A 120 -17.18 14.67 -6.07
N LEU A 121 -17.49 15.49 -5.07
CA LEU A 121 -18.63 16.42 -5.05
C LEU A 121 -18.21 17.88 -5.28
N VAL A 122 -17.10 18.28 -4.66
CA VAL A 122 -16.71 19.71 -4.59
C VAL A 122 -15.20 19.93 -4.85
N GLY A 123 -14.49 18.90 -5.33
CA GLY A 123 -13.03 18.99 -5.48
C GLY A 123 -12.31 18.92 -4.13
N MET A 124 -11.05 19.39 -4.08
CA MET A 124 -10.22 19.36 -2.88
C MET A 124 -9.22 20.51 -2.86
N THR A 125 -8.55 20.71 -1.72
CA THR A 125 -7.44 21.67 -1.64
C THR A 125 -6.23 21.15 -2.43
N TYR A 126 -5.49 22.05 -3.07
CA TYR A 126 -4.24 21.70 -3.72
C TYR A 126 -3.21 21.13 -2.75
N GLN A 127 -3.21 21.64 -1.50
CA GLN A 127 -2.31 21.15 -0.45
C GLN A 127 -2.59 19.68 -0.13
N PHE A 128 -3.86 19.28 -0.05
CA PHE A 128 -4.22 17.87 0.19
C PHE A 128 -3.77 16.98 -0.97
N ALA A 129 -4.01 17.38 -2.21
CA ALA A 129 -3.52 16.65 -3.39
C ALA A 129 -1.99 16.53 -3.40
N SER A 130 -1.27 17.59 -3.03
CA SER A 130 0.19 17.58 -2.90
C SER A 130 0.66 16.63 -1.81
N ASN A 131 -0.01 16.59 -0.66
CA ASN A 131 0.32 15.66 0.44
C ASN A 131 0.08 14.20 0.03
N LEU A 132 -0.97 13.92 -0.76
CA LEU A 132 -1.21 12.59 -1.32
C LEU A 132 -0.06 12.17 -2.27
N ASP A 133 0.39 13.06 -3.14
CA ASP A 133 1.51 12.77 -4.04
C ASP A 133 2.81 12.55 -3.26
N GLU A 134 3.11 13.40 -2.28
CA GLU A 134 4.30 13.27 -1.43
C GLU A 134 4.29 11.96 -0.64
N SER A 135 3.12 11.50 -0.18
CA SER A 135 3.01 10.26 0.61
C SER A 135 3.40 9.00 -0.16
N ARG A 136 3.40 9.03 -1.48
CA ARG A 136 3.77 7.90 -2.34
C ARG A 136 5.22 7.44 -2.14
N LYS A 137 6.10 8.32 -1.62
CA LYS A 137 7.48 7.97 -1.26
C LYS A 137 7.57 6.85 -0.21
N TYR A 138 6.53 6.66 0.63
CA TYR A 138 6.54 5.66 1.69
C TYR A 138 6.38 4.20 1.21
N THR A 139 6.27 3.97 -0.11
CA THR A 139 6.43 2.64 -0.71
C THR A 139 7.89 2.23 -0.86
N ASP A 140 8.83 3.16 -0.80
CA ASP A 140 10.26 2.87 -0.96
C ASP A 140 10.79 2.00 0.18
N THR A 141 11.76 1.15 -0.15
CA THR A 141 12.38 0.21 0.80
C THR A 141 12.93 0.88 2.06
N LYS A 142 13.40 2.13 1.98
CA LYS A 142 13.91 2.88 3.12
C LYS A 142 12.85 3.21 4.18
N TYR A 143 11.57 3.20 3.81
CA TYR A 143 10.43 3.43 4.69
C TYR A 143 9.71 2.13 5.09
N ARG A 144 10.37 0.99 4.88
CA ARG A 144 9.84 -0.29 5.29
C ARG A 144 9.88 -0.40 6.82
N LEU A 145 8.75 -0.78 7.41
CA LEU A 145 8.64 -1.01 8.84
C LEU A 145 9.15 -2.40 9.21
N TYR A 146 9.72 -2.52 10.40
CA TYR A 146 10.14 -3.80 10.99
C TYR A 146 8.95 -4.63 11.44
N ASN A 147 7.87 -3.99 11.93
CA ASN A 147 6.61 -4.67 12.21
C ASN A 147 5.92 -5.02 10.90
N SER A 148 5.87 -6.31 10.57
CA SER A 148 5.36 -6.80 9.29
C SER A 148 3.86 -6.56 9.11
N ALA A 149 3.06 -6.65 10.18
CA ALA A 149 1.62 -6.43 10.10
C ALA A 149 1.29 -4.97 9.82
N VAL A 150 1.97 -4.03 10.50
CA VAL A 150 1.81 -2.59 10.27
C VAL A 150 2.38 -2.20 8.90
N ASN A 151 3.48 -2.82 8.46
CA ASN A 151 4.03 -2.56 7.13
C ASN A 151 3.08 -2.97 6.01
N GLU A 152 2.42 -4.11 6.13
CA GLU A 152 1.46 -4.58 5.12
C GLU A 152 0.28 -3.61 4.96
N VAL A 153 -0.33 -3.18 6.05
CA VAL A 153 -1.45 -2.23 5.98
C VAL A 153 -1.00 -0.83 5.57
N LYS A 154 0.22 -0.41 5.91
CA LYS A 154 0.85 0.82 5.40
C LYS A 154 0.97 0.75 3.87
N ASP A 155 1.53 -0.32 3.34
CA ASP A 155 1.74 -0.48 1.90
C ASP A 155 0.40 -0.52 1.15
N ASN A 156 -0.63 -1.19 1.70
CA ASN A 156 -1.99 -1.19 1.16
C ASN A 156 -2.60 0.21 1.16
N PHE A 157 -2.43 0.98 2.23
CA PHE A 157 -2.90 2.36 2.31
C PHE A 157 -2.21 3.26 1.28
N ILE A 158 -0.88 3.21 1.15
CA ILE A 158 -0.14 4.02 0.17
C ILE A 158 -0.50 3.62 -1.28
N ASN A 159 -0.74 2.35 -1.54
CA ASN A 159 -1.25 1.91 -2.84
C ASN A 159 -2.66 2.45 -3.13
N ALA A 160 -3.54 2.47 -2.13
CA ALA A 160 -4.86 3.06 -2.26
C ALA A 160 -4.80 4.59 -2.50
N ILE A 161 -3.89 5.30 -1.84
CA ILE A 161 -3.60 6.72 -2.14
C ILE A 161 -3.18 6.88 -3.60
N THR A 162 -2.29 6.02 -4.08
CA THR A 162 -1.81 6.09 -5.47
C THR A 162 -2.95 5.90 -6.47
N ALA A 163 -3.84 4.95 -6.21
CA ALA A 163 -5.03 4.73 -7.05
C ALA A 163 -5.97 5.93 -7.03
N PHE A 164 -6.24 6.49 -5.85
CA PHE A 164 -7.05 7.68 -5.71
C PHE A 164 -6.43 8.89 -6.42
N TYR A 165 -5.14 9.16 -6.18
CA TYR A 165 -4.41 10.25 -6.84
C TYR A 165 -4.47 10.14 -8.37
N ASN A 166 -4.32 8.95 -8.92
CA ASN A 166 -4.40 8.71 -10.36
C ASN A 166 -5.81 8.98 -10.91
N SER A 167 -6.86 8.82 -10.12
CA SER A 167 -8.23 9.16 -10.52
C SER A 167 -8.50 10.66 -10.53
N LEU A 168 -7.73 11.46 -9.77
CA LEU A 168 -7.86 12.91 -9.73
C LEU A 168 -7.30 13.58 -10.99
N THR A 169 -6.14 13.11 -11.46
CA THR A 169 -5.35 13.76 -12.50
C THR A 169 -6.11 14.04 -13.80
N PRO A 170 -6.92 13.12 -14.34
CA PRO A 170 -7.69 13.38 -15.56
C PRO A 170 -8.96 14.18 -15.34
N PHE A 171 -9.34 14.45 -14.09
CA PHE A 171 -10.67 14.97 -13.75
C PHE A 171 -10.65 16.32 -13.06
N LEU A 172 -9.72 16.58 -12.13
CA LEU A 172 -9.65 17.84 -11.42
C LEU A 172 -8.80 18.86 -12.16
N THR A 173 -9.23 20.11 -12.09
CA THR A 173 -8.52 21.27 -12.66
C THR A 173 -8.36 22.36 -11.62
N VAL A 174 -7.35 23.21 -11.80
CA VAL A 174 -7.19 24.40 -10.96
C VAL A 174 -8.29 25.38 -11.34
N ASP A 175 -9.17 25.72 -10.37
CA ASP A 175 -10.28 26.65 -10.60
C ASP A 175 -9.77 28.07 -10.83
N HIS A 176 -9.15 28.67 -9.83
CA HIS A 176 -8.59 30.00 -9.89
C HIS A 176 -7.16 30.06 -9.35
N PRO A 177 -6.15 30.31 -10.19
CA PRO A 177 -4.75 30.31 -9.76
C PRO A 177 -4.43 31.34 -8.65
N GLN A 178 -5.27 32.34 -8.46
CA GLN A 178 -5.10 33.41 -7.46
C GLN A 178 -5.94 33.18 -6.19
N ARG A 179 -6.69 32.09 -6.12
CA ARG A 179 -7.52 31.78 -4.94
C ARG A 179 -6.68 31.22 -3.80
N GLU A 180 -6.93 31.69 -2.60
CA GLU A 180 -6.32 31.16 -1.37
C GLU A 180 -7.42 30.61 -0.42
N PRO A 181 -7.32 29.34 0.02
CA PRO A 181 -6.36 28.34 -0.44
C PRO A 181 -6.61 27.92 -1.90
N LEU A 182 -5.55 27.58 -2.62
CA LEU A 182 -5.66 27.03 -3.98
C LEU A 182 -6.42 25.72 -3.96
N ARG A 183 -7.39 25.56 -4.89
CA ARG A 183 -8.24 24.37 -4.99
C ARG A 183 -8.13 23.70 -6.36
N LEU A 184 -8.38 22.41 -6.35
CA LEU A 184 -8.65 21.60 -7.52
C LEU A 184 -10.15 21.34 -7.57
N ASP A 185 -10.82 21.84 -8.58
CA ASP A 185 -12.27 21.75 -8.73
C ASP A 185 -12.68 20.82 -9.86
N LEU A 186 -13.92 20.37 -9.83
CA LEU A 186 -14.54 19.53 -10.84
C LEU A 186 -14.78 20.34 -12.13
N PRO A 187 -14.66 19.75 -13.31
CA PRO A 187 -14.96 20.42 -14.57
C PRO A 187 -16.49 20.51 -14.77
N TYR A 188 -17.14 21.47 -14.14
CA TYR A 188 -18.59 21.62 -14.15
C TYR A 188 -19.18 21.84 -15.55
N ASP A 189 -18.39 22.46 -16.45
CA ASP A 189 -18.72 22.60 -17.87
C ASP A 189 -18.88 21.23 -18.59
N TRP A 190 -18.19 20.19 -18.15
CA TRP A 190 -18.38 18.83 -18.67
C TRP A 190 -19.71 18.22 -18.21
N ARG A 191 -20.12 18.51 -16.98
CA ARG A 191 -21.36 17.98 -16.40
C ARG A 191 -22.59 18.42 -17.18
N ASP A 192 -22.60 19.68 -17.59
CA ASP A 192 -23.74 20.31 -18.24
C ASP A 192 -23.67 20.21 -19.78
N ASN A 193 -22.62 19.58 -20.32
CA ASN A 193 -22.44 19.36 -21.76
C ASN A 193 -22.80 17.91 -22.14
N PRO A 194 -23.83 17.67 -22.98
CA PRO A 194 -24.28 16.33 -23.34
C PRO A 194 -23.19 15.45 -23.96
N LYS A 195 -22.17 16.04 -24.61
CA LYS A 195 -21.04 15.29 -25.20
C LYS A 195 -20.05 14.79 -24.16
N SER A 196 -19.91 15.49 -23.05
CA SER A 196 -18.91 15.20 -22.00
C SER A 196 -19.53 14.62 -20.72
N GLU A 197 -20.85 14.72 -20.54
CA GLU A 197 -21.53 14.26 -19.32
C GLU A 197 -21.22 12.80 -18.98
N LYS A 198 -21.21 11.91 -19.98
CA LYS A 198 -20.89 10.50 -19.76
C LYS A 198 -19.47 10.31 -19.22
N ILE A 199 -18.52 11.09 -19.72
CA ILE A 199 -17.11 11.07 -19.26
C ILE A 199 -17.02 11.64 -17.85
N TYR A 200 -17.71 12.76 -17.58
CA TYR A 200 -17.80 13.35 -16.26
C TYR A 200 -18.30 12.33 -15.23
N ARG A 201 -19.43 11.66 -15.51
CA ARG A 201 -20.01 10.66 -14.58
C ARG A 201 -19.09 9.48 -14.35
N LYS A 202 -18.35 9.03 -15.38
CA LYS A 202 -17.35 7.96 -15.26
C LYS A 202 -16.26 8.37 -14.27
N TYR A 203 -15.60 9.50 -14.48
CA TYR A 203 -14.52 9.96 -13.59
C TYR A 203 -15.01 10.27 -12.17
N GLN A 204 -16.18 10.83 -12.03
CA GLN A 204 -16.80 11.07 -10.73
C GLN A 204 -17.03 9.76 -9.95
N SER A 205 -17.51 8.70 -10.63
CA SER A 205 -17.69 7.37 -10.01
C SER A 205 -16.36 6.75 -9.61
N GLU A 206 -15.37 6.78 -10.51
CA GLU A 206 -14.04 6.26 -10.27
C GLU A 206 -13.36 6.95 -9.07
N MET A 207 -13.44 8.27 -9.02
CA MET A 207 -12.92 9.06 -7.90
C MET A 207 -13.61 8.73 -6.58
N ARG A 208 -14.94 8.55 -6.58
CA ARG A 208 -15.71 8.14 -5.41
C ARG A 208 -15.29 6.76 -4.90
N GLU A 209 -15.15 5.80 -5.81
CA GLU A 209 -14.79 4.42 -5.47
C GLU A 209 -13.38 4.33 -4.90
N THR A 210 -12.41 4.99 -5.55
CA THR A 210 -11.01 5.01 -5.10
C THR A 210 -10.85 5.77 -3.78
N SER A 211 -11.59 6.86 -3.57
CA SER A 211 -11.61 7.59 -2.30
C SER A 211 -12.12 6.73 -1.16
N ALA A 212 -13.22 5.99 -1.36
CA ALA A 212 -13.78 5.08 -0.36
C ALA A 212 -12.76 3.98 0.03
N VAL A 213 -12.11 3.36 -0.96
CA VAL A 213 -11.07 2.34 -0.72
C VAL A 213 -9.89 2.94 0.06
N MET A 214 -9.47 4.16 -0.27
CA MET A 214 -8.39 4.84 0.45
C MET A 214 -8.75 5.11 1.92
N ILE A 215 -9.96 5.60 2.19
CA ILE A 215 -10.45 5.86 3.55
C ILE A 215 -10.52 4.56 4.37
N GLU A 216 -11.00 3.46 3.80
CA GLU A 216 -11.04 2.16 4.48
C GLU A 216 -9.64 1.65 4.83
N ASN A 217 -8.69 1.73 3.90
CA ASN A 217 -7.31 1.34 4.15
C ASN A 217 -6.64 2.24 5.20
N TYR A 218 -6.95 3.54 5.23
CA TYR A 218 -6.47 4.43 6.27
C TYR A 218 -7.00 4.05 7.66
N LYS A 219 -8.30 3.80 7.78
CA LYS A 219 -8.90 3.34 9.04
C LYS A 219 -8.28 2.01 9.51
N LEU A 220 -8.02 1.10 8.59
CA LEU A 220 -7.35 -0.17 8.90
C LEU A 220 -5.90 0.07 9.36
N PHE A 221 -5.17 0.97 8.71
CA PHE A 221 -3.81 1.35 9.12
C PHE A 221 -3.79 1.90 10.55
N ILE A 222 -4.66 2.88 10.88
CA ILE A 222 -4.81 3.43 12.23
C ILE A 222 -5.15 2.34 13.26
N LYS A 223 -6.10 1.46 12.94
CA LYS A 223 -6.49 0.36 13.81
C LYS A 223 -5.31 -0.57 14.10
N THR A 224 -4.57 -0.96 13.06
CA THR A 224 -3.44 -1.89 13.21
C THR A 224 -2.28 -1.26 13.99
N ILE A 225 -2.02 0.04 13.84
CA ILE A 225 -1.07 0.80 14.66
C ILE A 225 -1.41 0.65 16.15
N LYS A 226 -2.68 0.89 16.51
CA LYS A 226 -3.15 0.79 17.91
C LYS A 226 -3.09 -0.64 18.43
N GLU A 227 -3.47 -1.63 17.64
CA GLU A 227 -3.40 -3.06 18.00
C GLU A 227 -1.96 -3.57 18.22
N ASN A 228 -0.97 -2.94 17.58
CA ASN A 228 0.45 -3.24 17.74
C ASN A 228 1.16 -2.32 18.75
N GLU A 229 0.38 -1.65 19.63
CA GLU A 229 0.88 -0.85 20.74
C GLU A 229 1.84 0.29 20.33
N PHE A 230 1.68 0.85 19.14
CA PHE A 230 2.33 2.10 18.79
C PHE A 230 1.53 3.26 19.38
N ILE A 231 2.17 4.02 20.27
CA ILE A 231 1.57 5.18 20.92
C ILE A 231 2.06 6.43 20.17
N THR A 232 1.12 7.19 19.64
CA THR A 232 1.39 8.46 18.95
C THR A 232 0.36 9.50 19.36
N ASP A 233 0.80 10.74 19.51
CA ASP A 233 -0.07 11.88 19.86
C ASP A 233 -0.83 12.44 18.64
N THR A 234 -0.64 11.84 17.46
CA THR A 234 -1.20 12.32 16.18
C THR A 234 -2.59 11.74 15.88
N ILE A 235 -3.04 10.71 16.62
CA ILE A 235 -4.33 10.03 16.45
C ILE A 235 -5.01 9.70 17.78
#